data_0ac7d9bf6d4199d74d71db177cd5bb55
#
_entry.id   0ac7d9bf6d4199d74d71db177cd5bb55
#
_cell.length_a   1.000
_cell.length_b   1.000
_cell.length_c   1.000
_cell.angle_alpha   90.00
_cell.angle_beta   90.00
_cell.angle_gamma   90.00
#
_symmetry.space_group_name_H-M   'P 1'
#
loop_
_entity.id
_entity.type
_entity.pdbx_description
1 polymer ?
#
loop_
_entity_poly.entity_id
_entity_poly.type
_entity_poly.pdbx_seq_one_letter_code
_entity_poly.pdbx_strand_id
1 'polypeptide(L)'
;MKIMRFIGIVFALFSAGSPSDTSAQDSGKKYKVYMVSNSHLDTQWRWDVKATIDDYLYNTAVQNLALLEKYPHYVFNFEGAVKYEWIKEYYPHLFERIRKFVADGRWNISGASFEANDPNMPSSESFIRNILLAQEFYKKEFGIKSKDMFLPDCFGFSQVMPTLGHHCGLIGFSTQKLSWRTEPLVGDSKTPFPIGLWEGVDGARIMVALEPGRYSWNEFPEGDLSANEELAESARKSPFGIAYRYYGNKLANGAGDHGGSALPRSIQLLEEGITNGKGPVQLVSATSSQLYEDYMPYGNHPELPVFVGEMPLDVHAPGCYTSQAEMKRYNRRNEQLADAAERSAVIADWMGAVPYPKEALNDAWKRFLWHQFHDDLTGTSIWEAYTYSWNDEFLAQGQF
;
A
#
# COMPACT_ATOMS: atom_id res chain seq x y z
N MET A 1 -50.51 26.45 50.82
CA MET A 1 -50.87 26.59 49.41
C MET A 1 -49.68 26.11 48.62
N LYS A 2 -49.69 24.83 48.19
CA LYS A 2 -48.59 24.18 47.48
C LYS A 2 -48.94 24.24 45.98
N ILE A 3 -48.10 24.90 45.20
CA ILE A 3 -48.19 24.90 43.74
C ILE A 3 -47.31 23.76 43.18
N MET A 4 -47.97 22.73 42.69
CA MET A 4 -47.33 21.65 41.96
C MET A 4 -47.07 22.08 40.47
N ARG A 5 -45.81 22.15 40.07
CA ARG A 5 -45.45 22.33 38.65
C ARG A 5 -45.36 20.95 38.00
N PHE A 6 -46.21 20.71 37.03
CA PHE A 6 -46.13 19.56 36.09
C PHE A 6 -45.01 19.84 35.10
N ILE A 7 -44.02 18.96 35.06
CA ILE A 7 -43.03 18.88 33.97
C ILE A 7 -43.55 17.86 32.97
N GLY A 8 -44.00 18.35 31.82
CA GLY A 8 -44.35 17.50 30.70
C GLY A 8 -43.09 16.97 29.99
N ILE A 9 -42.91 15.66 30.05
CA ILE A 9 -41.86 14.98 29.28
C ILE A 9 -42.42 14.75 27.87
N VAL A 10 -41.86 15.46 26.89
CA VAL A 10 -42.12 15.21 25.47
C VAL A 10 -41.26 14.05 25.06
N PHE A 11 -41.85 12.88 24.83
CA PHE A 11 -41.19 11.77 24.13
C PHE A 11 -41.13 12.11 22.64
N ALA A 12 -39.94 12.49 22.19
CA ALA A 12 -39.64 12.49 20.75
C ALA A 12 -39.47 11.06 20.30
N LEU A 13 -40.41 10.53 19.55
CA LEU A 13 -40.30 9.29 18.80
C LEU A 13 -39.27 9.51 17.69
N PHE A 14 -38.03 9.11 17.93
CA PHE A 14 -37.08 8.87 16.86
C PHE A 14 -37.55 7.61 16.13
N SER A 15 -38.15 7.77 14.96
CA SER A 15 -38.29 6.71 13.99
C SER A 15 -36.88 6.32 13.56
N ALA A 16 -36.42 5.18 14.05
CA ALA A 16 -35.25 4.51 13.50
C ALA A 16 -35.61 4.17 12.04
N GLY A 17 -35.14 5.00 11.12
CA GLY A 17 -35.08 4.65 9.72
C GLY A 17 -34.22 3.41 9.63
N SER A 18 -34.80 2.30 9.19
CA SER A 18 -34.06 1.10 8.78
C SER A 18 -32.96 1.55 7.83
N PRO A 19 -31.73 1.05 7.97
CA PRO A 19 -30.75 1.27 6.93
C PRO A 19 -31.36 0.77 5.63
N SER A 20 -31.46 1.65 4.65
CA SER A 20 -31.81 1.26 3.29
C SER A 20 -30.85 0.15 2.89
N ASP A 21 -31.37 -1.07 2.79
CA ASP A 21 -30.77 -2.12 2.00
C ASP A 21 -30.47 -1.50 0.63
N THR A 22 -29.24 -1.07 0.43
CA THR A 22 -28.67 -1.01 -0.89
C THR A 22 -28.50 -2.46 -1.32
N SER A 23 -29.63 -3.08 -1.67
CA SER A 23 -29.65 -4.30 -2.43
C SER A 23 -28.75 -4.04 -3.63
N ALA A 24 -27.54 -4.60 -3.60
CA ALA A 24 -26.76 -4.80 -4.80
C ALA A 24 -27.76 -5.42 -5.78
N GLN A 25 -28.06 -4.68 -6.84
CA GLN A 25 -28.86 -5.22 -7.94
C GLN A 25 -28.24 -6.56 -8.28
N ASP A 26 -28.98 -7.64 -8.11
CA ASP A 26 -28.55 -8.99 -8.48
C ASP A 26 -28.25 -8.96 -9.99
N SER A 27 -27.00 -8.74 -10.31
CA SER A 27 -26.52 -8.62 -11.69
C SER A 27 -26.50 -9.97 -12.41
N GLY A 28 -26.93 -11.04 -11.74
CA GLY A 28 -26.75 -12.41 -12.20
C GLY A 28 -25.29 -12.88 -12.20
N LYS A 29 -24.37 -12.06 -11.66
CA LYS A 29 -22.96 -12.39 -11.52
C LYS A 29 -22.73 -13.23 -10.27
N LYS A 30 -21.97 -14.32 -10.42
CA LYS A 30 -21.70 -15.26 -9.32
C LYS A 30 -20.47 -14.86 -8.48
N TYR A 31 -19.52 -14.16 -9.09
CA TYR A 31 -18.24 -13.81 -8.50
C TYR A 31 -17.97 -12.31 -8.62
N LYS A 32 -17.19 -11.75 -7.68
CA LYS A 32 -16.72 -10.35 -7.73
C LYS A 32 -15.21 -10.31 -7.69
N VAL A 33 -14.57 -9.60 -8.61
CA VAL A 33 -13.13 -9.47 -8.69
C VAL A 33 -12.74 -7.99 -8.63
N TYR A 34 -11.98 -7.63 -7.62
CA TYR A 34 -11.36 -6.32 -7.47
C TYR A 34 -10.07 -6.28 -8.28
N MET A 35 -10.13 -5.59 -9.41
CA MET A 35 -9.00 -5.40 -10.32
C MET A 35 -8.22 -4.18 -9.89
N VAL A 36 -7.06 -4.38 -9.29
CA VAL A 36 -6.21 -3.34 -8.70
C VAL A 36 -5.01 -3.07 -9.60
N SER A 37 -5.14 -2.04 -10.43
CA SER A 37 -4.02 -1.55 -11.23
C SER A 37 -2.94 -0.97 -10.33
N ASN A 38 -1.68 -1.27 -10.60
CA ASN A 38 -0.57 -0.67 -9.89
C ASN A 38 0.67 -0.54 -10.79
N SER A 39 1.63 0.24 -10.33
CA SER A 39 2.94 0.34 -10.94
C SER A 39 3.97 0.29 -9.84
N HIS A 40 4.34 -0.92 -9.43
CA HIS A 40 5.44 -1.08 -8.49
C HIS A 40 6.69 -0.43 -9.08
N LEU A 41 7.28 0.47 -8.34
CA LEU A 41 8.46 1.24 -8.75
C LEU A 41 9.47 1.26 -7.61
N ASP A 42 10.53 0.49 -7.78
CA ASP A 42 11.67 0.56 -6.88
C ASP A 42 12.34 1.91 -7.01
N THR A 43 12.52 2.59 -5.88
CA THR A 43 13.20 3.88 -5.86
C THR A 43 14.66 3.76 -6.22
N GLN A 44 15.25 2.59 -5.95
CA GLN A 44 16.51 2.11 -6.52
C GLN A 44 16.61 0.59 -6.33
N TRP A 45 17.26 -0.11 -7.26
CA TRP A 45 17.50 -1.57 -7.21
C TRP A 45 18.62 -1.96 -8.18
N ARG A 46 18.28 -2.20 -9.47
CA ARG A 46 19.25 -2.42 -10.57
C ARG A 46 19.65 -1.10 -11.25
N TRP A 47 19.26 -0.02 -10.65
CA TRP A 47 19.52 1.37 -11.04
C TRP A 47 19.57 2.25 -9.79
N ASP A 48 20.06 3.45 -9.95
CA ASP A 48 20.08 4.46 -8.89
C ASP A 48 18.82 5.35 -8.88
N VAL A 49 18.67 6.14 -7.85
CA VAL A 49 17.55 7.08 -7.69
C VAL A 49 17.47 8.11 -8.81
N LYS A 50 18.60 8.44 -9.43
CA LYS A 50 18.61 9.39 -10.54
C LYS A 50 17.85 8.87 -11.75
N ALA A 51 18.06 7.59 -12.13
CA ALA A 51 17.30 6.96 -13.20
C ALA A 51 15.79 6.87 -12.84
N THR A 52 15.47 6.62 -11.58
CA THR A 52 14.09 6.63 -11.10
C THR A 52 13.43 7.98 -11.31
N ILE A 53 14.08 9.07 -10.91
CA ILE A 53 13.51 10.41 -11.05
C ILE A 53 13.45 10.84 -12.53
N ASP A 54 14.56 10.69 -13.26
CA ASP A 54 14.68 11.21 -14.63
C ASP A 54 13.76 10.48 -15.64
N ASP A 55 13.57 9.15 -15.47
CA ASP A 55 12.88 8.32 -16.44
C ASP A 55 11.62 7.61 -15.91
N TYR A 56 11.76 6.81 -14.86
CA TYR A 56 10.70 5.85 -14.50
C TYR A 56 9.50 6.52 -13.86
N LEU A 57 9.75 7.49 -13.00
CA LEU A 57 8.70 8.23 -12.31
C LEU A 57 7.90 9.09 -13.29
N TYR A 58 8.60 9.79 -14.18
CA TYR A 58 7.99 10.58 -15.25
C TYR A 58 7.12 9.71 -16.16
N ASN A 59 7.68 8.59 -16.67
CA ASN A 59 6.97 7.69 -17.57
C ASN A 59 5.75 7.06 -16.90
N THR A 60 5.86 6.66 -15.63
CA THR A 60 4.75 6.12 -14.86
C THR A 60 3.61 7.13 -14.76
N ALA A 61 3.93 8.37 -14.39
CA ALA A 61 2.92 9.41 -14.26
C ALA A 61 2.23 9.72 -15.60
N VAL A 62 3.00 9.95 -16.66
CA VAL A 62 2.45 10.32 -17.99
C VAL A 62 1.58 9.22 -18.58
N GLN A 63 2.02 7.96 -18.51
CA GLN A 63 1.29 6.83 -19.07
C GLN A 63 -0.05 6.60 -18.35
N ASN A 64 -0.05 6.62 -17.01
CA ASN A 64 -1.28 6.42 -16.26
C ASN A 64 -2.24 7.60 -16.35
N LEU A 65 -1.75 8.85 -16.40
CA LEU A 65 -2.60 10.00 -16.68
C LEU A 65 -3.29 9.91 -18.03
N ALA A 66 -2.58 9.45 -19.07
CA ALA A 66 -3.18 9.24 -20.40
C ALA A 66 -4.27 8.14 -20.40
N LEU A 67 -4.06 7.06 -19.63
CA LEU A 67 -5.08 6.00 -19.47
C LEU A 67 -6.31 6.52 -18.71
N LEU A 68 -6.12 7.29 -17.64
CA LEU A 68 -7.19 7.89 -16.86
C LEU A 68 -8.02 8.89 -17.67
N GLU A 69 -7.40 9.64 -18.58
CA GLU A 69 -8.10 10.56 -19.49
C GLU A 69 -8.94 9.82 -20.52
N LYS A 70 -8.52 8.63 -20.93
CA LYS A 70 -9.17 7.86 -22.00
C LYS A 70 -10.25 6.91 -21.49
N TYR A 71 -10.05 6.27 -20.32
CA TYR A 71 -10.91 5.20 -19.83
C TYR A 71 -11.61 5.61 -18.52
N PRO A 72 -12.96 5.82 -18.52
CA PRO A 72 -13.67 6.41 -17.39
C PRO A 72 -13.72 5.52 -16.14
N HIS A 73 -13.70 4.19 -16.29
CA HIS A 73 -13.71 3.25 -15.15
C HIS A 73 -12.29 2.88 -14.67
N TYR A 74 -11.24 3.34 -15.35
CA TYR A 74 -9.87 3.03 -14.92
C TYR A 74 -9.54 3.70 -13.59
N VAL A 75 -9.11 2.90 -12.61
CA VAL A 75 -8.58 3.33 -11.33
C VAL A 75 -7.11 2.89 -11.25
N PHE A 76 -6.23 3.81 -10.97
CA PHE A 76 -4.79 3.57 -10.81
C PHE A 76 -4.37 3.73 -9.35
N ASN A 77 -3.51 2.82 -8.87
CA ASN A 77 -2.99 2.80 -7.51
C ASN A 77 -1.48 3.02 -7.55
N PHE A 78 -0.98 3.96 -6.74
CA PHE A 78 0.45 4.25 -6.67
C PHE A 78 0.86 4.54 -5.23
N GLU A 79 1.93 3.87 -4.76
CA GLU A 79 2.41 3.92 -3.38
C GLU A 79 3.68 4.75 -3.23
N GLY A 80 4.00 5.13 -1.95
CA GLY A 80 5.24 5.78 -1.56
C GLY A 80 5.18 7.31 -1.63
N ALA A 81 5.08 7.97 -0.45
CA ALA A 81 4.98 9.43 -0.37
C ALA A 81 6.22 10.13 -0.94
N VAL A 82 7.41 9.54 -0.81
CA VAL A 82 8.66 10.08 -1.36
C VAL A 82 8.58 10.25 -2.88
N LYS A 83 7.93 9.29 -3.59
CA LYS A 83 7.73 9.36 -5.05
C LYS A 83 6.87 10.56 -5.43
N TYR A 84 5.84 10.86 -4.65
CA TYR A 84 5.01 12.04 -4.85
C TYR A 84 5.74 13.34 -4.49
N GLU A 85 6.62 13.34 -3.47
CA GLU A 85 7.49 14.49 -3.17
C GLU A 85 8.37 14.79 -4.38
N TRP A 86 9.00 13.78 -5.01
CA TRP A 86 9.81 13.94 -6.22
C TRP A 86 8.97 14.38 -7.43
N ILE A 87 7.78 13.84 -7.66
CA ILE A 87 6.90 14.33 -8.74
C ILE A 87 6.57 15.81 -8.51
N LYS A 88 6.28 16.22 -7.28
CA LYS A 88 5.97 17.60 -6.94
C LYS A 88 7.16 18.53 -7.21
N GLU A 89 8.37 18.09 -6.88
CA GLU A 89 9.60 18.87 -7.03
C GLU A 89 10.04 18.98 -8.49
N TYR A 90 10.16 17.84 -9.18
CA TYR A 90 10.74 17.79 -10.52
C TYR A 90 9.72 17.93 -11.65
N TYR A 91 8.46 17.53 -11.42
CA TYR A 91 7.37 17.51 -12.41
C TYR A 91 6.08 18.15 -11.90
N PRO A 92 6.11 19.42 -11.41
CA PRO A 92 4.97 20.06 -10.74
C PRO A 92 3.70 20.10 -11.62
N HIS A 93 3.84 20.19 -12.94
CA HIS A 93 2.70 20.13 -13.85
C HIS A 93 2.00 18.76 -13.88
N LEU A 94 2.74 17.67 -13.72
CA LEU A 94 2.16 16.32 -13.59
C LEU A 94 1.51 16.15 -12.22
N PHE A 95 2.14 16.69 -11.17
CA PHE A 95 1.59 16.65 -9.81
C PHE A 95 0.20 17.28 -9.74
N GLU A 96 -0.02 18.44 -10.40
CA GLU A 96 -1.31 19.09 -10.44
C GLU A 96 -2.37 18.30 -11.24
N ARG A 97 -1.96 17.56 -12.28
CA ARG A 97 -2.88 16.64 -12.99
C ARG A 97 -3.23 15.44 -12.11
N ILE A 98 -2.26 14.87 -11.40
CA ILE A 98 -2.48 13.79 -10.43
C ILE A 98 -3.47 14.23 -9.36
N ARG A 99 -3.31 15.42 -8.78
CA ARG A 99 -4.24 15.96 -7.76
C ARG A 99 -5.69 15.97 -8.22
N LYS A 100 -5.94 16.29 -9.49
CA LYS A 100 -7.32 16.26 -10.06
C LYS A 100 -7.88 14.84 -10.05
N PHE A 101 -7.10 13.85 -10.51
CA PHE A 101 -7.54 12.46 -10.54
C PHE A 101 -7.62 11.83 -9.13
N VAL A 102 -6.83 12.31 -8.17
CA VAL A 102 -6.99 11.93 -6.76
C VAL A 102 -8.34 12.45 -6.22
N ALA A 103 -8.69 13.69 -6.52
CA ALA A 103 -9.98 14.27 -6.14
C ALA A 103 -11.16 13.55 -6.81
N ASP A 104 -11.00 13.05 -8.04
CA ASP A 104 -11.98 12.21 -8.74
C ASP A 104 -12.07 10.78 -8.20
N GLY A 105 -11.19 10.37 -7.29
CA GLY A 105 -11.11 9.01 -6.76
C GLY A 105 -10.55 7.96 -7.73
N ARG A 106 -9.97 8.38 -8.87
CA ARG A 106 -9.45 7.49 -9.90
C ARG A 106 -7.93 7.32 -9.91
N TRP A 107 -7.19 8.24 -9.31
CA TRP A 107 -5.81 8.02 -8.90
C TRP A 107 -5.80 7.81 -7.39
N ASN A 108 -5.64 6.56 -6.97
CA ASN A 108 -5.62 6.21 -5.55
C ASN A 108 -4.21 6.27 -4.97
N ILE A 109 -4.08 6.91 -3.83
CA ILE A 109 -2.88 6.89 -3.02
C ILE A 109 -2.89 5.60 -2.22
N SER A 110 -2.25 4.55 -2.74
CA SER A 110 -2.17 3.24 -2.08
C SER A 110 -1.00 3.19 -1.11
N GLY A 111 -1.14 2.37 -0.06
CA GLY A 111 -0.10 2.17 0.94
C GLY A 111 0.18 3.41 1.79
N ALA A 112 -0.06 3.28 3.08
CA ALA A 112 0.22 4.34 4.05
C ALA A 112 1.71 4.34 4.42
N SER A 113 2.61 4.51 3.45
CA SER A 113 4.05 4.46 3.66
C SER A 113 4.79 5.62 3.00
N PHE A 114 5.82 6.13 3.66
CA PHE A 114 6.73 7.11 3.07
C PHE A 114 7.49 6.47 1.90
N GLU A 115 7.99 5.25 2.13
CA GLU A 115 8.43 4.32 1.09
C GLU A 115 8.03 2.90 1.50
N ALA A 116 7.96 1.96 0.53
CA ALA A 116 7.68 0.53 0.75
C ALA A 116 8.83 -0.12 1.54
N ASN A 117 8.82 0.11 2.86
CA ASN A 117 9.88 -0.30 3.77
C ASN A 117 9.92 -1.81 4.00
N ASP A 118 11.09 -2.33 4.33
CA ASP A 118 11.22 -3.68 4.86
C ASP A 118 10.37 -3.85 6.13
N PRO A 119 9.54 -4.91 6.24
CA PRO A 119 8.63 -5.07 7.37
C PRO A 119 9.22 -5.74 8.61
N ASN A 120 10.50 -6.17 8.57
CA ASN A 120 11.10 -7.00 9.61
C ASN A 120 12.25 -6.31 10.37
N MET A 121 13.07 -5.51 9.68
CA MET A 121 14.28 -4.93 10.25
C MET A 121 14.09 -3.59 10.96
N PRO A 122 13.25 -2.66 10.45
CA PRO A 122 12.98 -1.41 11.12
C PRO A 122 12.36 -1.63 12.51
N SER A 123 12.68 -0.72 13.44
CA SER A 123 11.99 -0.68 14.72
C SER A 123 10.50 -0.35 14.55
N SER A 124 9.68 -0.69 15.54
CA SER A 124 8.26 -0.32 15.52
C SER A 124 8.07 1.20 15.44
N GLU A 125 8.94 1.99 16.07
CA GLU A 125 8.91 3.45 15.95
C GLU A 125 9.15 3.90 14.51
N SER A 126 10.16 3.36 13.83
CA SER A 126 10.43 3.66 12.43
C SER A 126 9.25 3.29 11.52
N PHE A 127 8.64 2.14 11.77
CA PHE A 127 7.47 1.71 11.01
C PHE A 127 6.29 2.68 11.19
N ILE A 128 6.02 3.12 12.43
CA ILE A 128 4.99 4.12 12.73
C ILE A 128 5.33 5.47 12.10
N ARG A 129 6.60 5.90 12.14
CA ARG A 129 7.05 7.17 11.53
C ARG A 129 6.94 7.15 10.01
N ASN A 130 7.22 6.02 9.39
CA ASN A 130 7.04 5.83 7.95
C ASN A 130 5.56 6.07 7.56
N ILE A 131 4.62 5.50 8.32
CA ILE A 131 3.18 5.74 8.14
C ILE A 131 2.82 7.20 8.43
N LEU A 132 3.29 7.76 9.54
CA LEU A 132 2.95 9.11 9.98
C LEU A 132 3.34 10.16 8.94
N LEU A 133 4.60 10.14 8.47
CA LEU A 133 5.11 11.11 7.49
C LEU A 133 4.38 11.00 6.15
N ALA A 134 4.07 9.77 5.72
CA ALA A 134 3.25 9.56 4.54
C ALA A 134 1.85 10.17 4.69
N GLN A 135 1.17 9.85 5.78
CA GLN A 135 -0.19 10.34 6.05
C GLN A 135 -0.25 11.85 6.21
N GLU A 136 0.77 12.47 6.81
CA GLU A 136 0.89 13.94 6.88
C GLU A 136 1.04 14.56 5.49
N PHE A 137 1.89 13.99 4.65
CA PHE A 137 2.07 14.44 3.27
C PHE A 137 0.77 14.28 2.47
N TYR A 138 0.15 13.11 2.50
CA TYR A 138 -1.09 12.84 1.76
C TYR A 138 -2.24 13.76 2.19
N LYS A 139 -2.40 13.96 3.50
CA LYS A 139 -3.40 14.89 4.01
C LYS A 139 -3.14 16.33 3.58
N LYS A 140 -1.87 16.76 3.62
CA LYS A 140 -1.48 18.13 3.24
C LYS A 140 -1.68 18.38 1.76
N GLU A 141 -1.26 17.45 0.89
CA GLU A 141 -1.21 17.66 -0.54
C GLU A 141 -2.50 17.26 -1.27
N PHE A 142 -3.19 16.24 -0.78
CA PHE A 142 -4.37 15.65 -1.43
C PHE A 142 -5.64 15.72 -0.59
N GLY A 143 -5.56 16.07 0.69
CA GLY A 143 -6.72 16.12 1.59
C GLY A 143 -7.23 14.76 2.05
N ILE A 144 -6.54 13.67 1.74
CA ILE A 144 -6.94 12.29 2.02
C ILE A 144 -5.91 11.57 2.90
N LYS A 145 -6.28 10.37 3.36
CA LYS A 145 -5.40 9.41 4.01
C LYS A 145 -5.50 8.07 3.31
N SER A 146 -4.39 7.36 3.15
CA SER A 146 -4.40 5.96 2.75
C SER A 146 -4.92 5.08 3.88
N LYS A 147 -5.54 3.95 3.55
CA LYS A 147 -6.22 3.07 4.51
C LYS A 147 -5.60 1.68 4.63
N ASP A 148 -4.59 1.39 3.85
CA ASP A 148 -4.00 0.06 3.74
C ASP A 148 -2.47 0.09 3.80
N MET A 149 -1.89 -1.06 4.04
CA MET A 149 -0.49 -1.37 3.79
C MET A 149 -0.41 -2.07 2.44
N PHE A 150 0.22 -1.43 1.47
CA PHE A 150 0.41 -1.95 0.12
C PHE A 150 1.88 -2.24 -0.10
N LEU A 151 2.30 -3.50 0.13
CA LEU A 151 3.69 -3.93 0.10
C LEU A 151 3.84 -5.14 -0.82
N PRO A 152 3.73 -4.95 -2.14
CA PRO A 152 3.66 -6.05 -3.09
C PRO A 152 4.94 -6.88 -3.17
N ASP A 153 6.11 -6.29 -2.88
CA ASP A 153 7.41 -6.92 -3.16
C ASP A 153 8.34 -7.11 -1.95
N CYS A 154 7.93 -6.78 -0.72
CA CYS A 154 8.73 -6.94 0.49
C CYS A 154 8.97 -8.40 0.86
N PHE A 155 10.07 -8.69 1.60
CA PHE A 155 10.66 -10.01 1.78
C PHE A 155 10.28 -10.66 3.12
N GLY A 156 8.99 -10.91 3.34
CA GLY A 156 8.45 -11.49 4.57
C GLY A 156 7.87 -10.45 5.52
N PHE A 157 7.02 -10.89 6.44
CA PHE A 157 6.13 -10.01 7.18
C PHE A 157 6.00 -10.45 8.63
N SER A 158 6.41 -9.58 9.54
CA SER A 158 6.34 -9.80 10.99
C SER A 158 4.91 -9.75 11.51
N GLN A 159 4.58 -10.60 12.49
CA GLN A 159 3.29 -10.62 13.16
C GLN A 159 2.93 -9.29 13.87
N VAL A 160 3.90 -8.41 14.09
CA VAL A 160 3.62 -7.08 14.68
C VAL A 160 2.89 -6.14 13.71
N MET A 161 2.95 -6.41 12.40
CA MET A 161 2.36 -5.51 11.39
C MET A 161 0.85 -5.28 11.55
N PRO A 162 0.01 -6.29 11.79
CA PRO A 162 -1.42 -6.05 12.03
C PRO A 162 -1.67 -5.15 13.22
N THR A 163 -0.92 -5.36 14.32
CA THR A 163 -0.99 -4.48 15.51
C THR A 163 -0.67 -3.03 15.14
N LEU A 164 0.49 -2.79 14.53
CA LEU A 164 0.92 -1.44 14.15
C LEU A 164 -0.06 -0.80 13.15
N GLY A 165 -0.44 -1.55 12.11
CA GLY A 165 -1.39 -1.07 11.10
C GLY A 165 -2.74 -0.68 11.71
N HIS A 166 -3.31 -1.56 12.53
CA HIS A 166 -4.58 -1.32 13.21
C HIS A 166 -4.53 -0.03 14.06
N HIS A 167 -3.52 0.12 14.91
CA HIS A 167 -3.36 1.30 15.76
C HIS A 167 -3.02 2.58 14.99
N CYS A 168 -2.48 2.47 13.78
CA CYS A 168 -2.33 3.58 12.83
C CYS A 168 -3.60 3.87 12.03
N GLY A 169 -4.70 3.13 12.26
CA GLY A 169 -5.98 3.31 11.57
C GLY A 169 -6.06 2.67 10.19
N LEU A 170 -5.18 1.71 9.90
CA LEU A 170 -5.20 0.96 8.65
C LEU A 170 -6.07 -0.29 8.80
N ILE A 171 -6.78 -0.65 7.73
CA ILE A 171 -7.78 -1.72 7.74
C ILE A 171 -7.41 -2.91 6.86
N GLY A 172 -6.36 -2.78 6.04
CA GLY A 172 -5.99 -3.82 5.09
C GLY A 172 -4.51 -3.92 4.80
N PHE A 173 -4.13 -5.06 4.24
CA PHE A 173 -2.77 -5.36 3.78
C PHE A 173 -2.83 -6.24 2.54
N SER A 174 -1.97 -5.97 1.57
CA SER A 174 -1.80 -6.84 0.41
C SER A 174 -0.35 -6.98 -0.01
N THR A 175 -0.02 -8.18 -0.49
CA THR A 175 1.27 -8.53 -1.06
C THR A 175 1.11 -9.66 -2.07
N GLN A 176 1.99 -9.70 -3.08
CA GLN A 176 2.13 -10.87 -3.96
C GLN A 176 3.29 -11.78 -3.57
N LYS A 177 4.20 -11.29 -2.74
CA LYS A 177 5.52 -11.94 -2.53
C LYS A 177 5.41 -13.33 -1.92
N LEU A 178 4.38 -13.57 -1.10
CA LEU A 178 4.14 -14.89 -0.49
C LEU A 178 3.74 -15.97 -1.50
N SER A 179 3.12 -15.58 -2.61
CA SER A 179 2.71 -16.50 -3.69
C SER A 179 3.71 -16.53 -4.86
N TRP A 180 4.80 -15.78 -4.77
CA TRP A 180 5.78 -15.71 -5.84
C TRP A 180 6.73 -16.90 -5.81
N ARG A 181 6.79 -17.62 -6.94
CA ARG A 181 7.69 -18.76 -7.15
C ARG A 181 8.81 -18.36 -8.08
N THR A 182 10.05 -18.52 -7.64
CA THR A 182 11.23 -18.20 -8.43
C THR A 182 11.61 -19.30 -9.40
N GLU A 183 11.29 -20.57 -9.06
CA GLU A 183 11.63 -21.73 -9.89
C GLU A 183 10.61 -22.86 -9.69
N PRO A 184 10.41 -23.75 -10.71
CA PRO A 184 9.52 -24.91 -10.59
C PRO A 184 9.93 -25.94 -9.53
N LEU A 185 11.19 -25.85 -9.06
CA LEU A 185 11.82 -26.83 -8.17
C LEU A 185 11.80 -26.40 -6.69
N VAL A 186 11.41 -25.18 -6.39
CA VAL A 186 11.47 -24.67 -5.03
C VAL A 186 10.05 -24.52 -4.48
N GLY A 187 9.78 -25.25 -3.44
CA GLY A 187 8.48 -25.56 -2.86
C GLY A 187 7.45 -24.45 -2.72
N ASP A 188 6.24 -24.85 -2.44
CA ASP A 188 5.09 -23.94 -2.30
C ASP A 188 5.33 -22.89 -1.21
N SER A 189 5.34 -21.61 -1.57
CA SER A 189 5.10 -20.58 -0.58
C SER A 189 3.69 -20.82 -0.02
N LYS A 190 3.60 -21.02 1.27
CA LYS A 190 2.33 -21.37 1.90
C LYS A 190 1.63 -20.12 2.36
N THR A 191 0.93 -19.46 1.45
CA THR A 191 -0.07 -18.47 1.89
C THR A 191 -1.14 -19.20 2.72
N PRO A 192 -1.54 -18.70 3.88
CA PRO A 192 -2.55 -19.37 4.70
C PRO A 192 -3.90 -19.40 3.99
N PHE A 193 -4.21 -18.41 3.17
CA PHE A 193 -5.42 -18.27 2.38
C PHE A 193 -5.29 -17.09 1.39
N PRO A 194 -6.12 -17.01 0.34
CA PRO A 194 -6.12 -15.87 -0.58
C PRO A 194 -6.58 -14.55 0.06
N ILE A 195 -7.68 -14.60 0.81
CA ILE A 195 -8.30 -13.46 1.51
C ILE A 195 -8.76 -13.91 2.89
N GLY A 196 -8.49 -13.10 3.91
CA GLY A 196 -8.88 -13.41 5.29
C GLY A 196 -8.47 -12.31 6.27
N LEU A 197 -8.31 -12.67 7.53
CA LEU A 197 -7.87 -11.77 8.59
C LEU A 197 -6.50 -12.19 9.11
N TRP A 198 -5.66 -11.21 9.35
CA TRP A 198 -4.37 -11.40 10.02
C TRP A 198 -4.41 -10.78 11.40
N GLU A 199 -4.13 -11.61 12.43
CA GLU A 199 -4.17 -11.20 13.83
C GLU A 199 -2.76 -10.88 14.33
N GLY A 200 -2.62 -9.71 14.92
CA GLY A 200 -1.39 -9.21 15.51
C GLY A 200 -1.14 -9.75 16.91
N VAL A 201 -0.03 -9.31 17.51
CA VAL A 201 0.44 -9.78 18.82
C VAL A 201 -0.47 -9.36 19.99
N ASP A 202 -1.29 -8.35 19.80
CA ASP A 202 -2.27 -7.85 20.78
C ASP A 202 -3.71 -8.27 20.50
N GLY A 203 -3.93 -9.14 19.49
CA GLY A 203 -5.25 -9.58 19.04
C GLY A 203 -5.96 -8.61 18.08
N ALA A 204 -5.32 -7.49 17.71
CA ALA A 204 -5.85 -6.60 16.68
C ALA A 204 -5.83 -7.29 15.32
N ARG A 205 -6.84 -7.03 14.49
CA ARG A 205 -7.01 -7.69 13.19
C ARG A 205 -7.11 -6.68 12.06
N ILE A 206 -6.52 -7.02 10.94
CA ILE A 206 -6.70 -6.35 9.66
C ILE A 206 -7.07 -7.38 8.59
N MET A 207 -7.76 -6.94 7.55
CA MET A 207 -8.05 -7.80 6.41
C MET A 207 -6.85 -7.91 5.49
N VAL A 208 -6.63 -9.08 4.89
CA VAL A 208 -5.46 -9.29 4.01
C VAL A 208 -5.85 -9.95 2.70
N ALA A 209 -5.13 -9.58 1.63
CA ALA A 209 -5.15 -10.22 0.31
C ALA A 209 -3.73 -10.71 -0.01
N LEU A 210 -3.52 -12.04 0.07
CA LEU A 210 -2.21 -12.67 0.02
C LEU A 210 -1.91 -13.39 -1.31
N GLU A 211 -2.92 -13.60 -2.15
CA GLU A 211 -2.78 -14.19 -3.48
C GLU A 211 -3.37 -13.29 -4.59
N PRO A 212 -2.91 -12.02 -4.69
CA PRO A 212 -3.45 -11.11 -5.69
C PRO A 212 -2.99 -11.41 -7.13
N GLY A 213 -2.17 -12.45 -7.33
CA GLY A 213 -1.47 -12.66 -8.59
C GLY A 213 -0.31 -11.68 -8.77
N ARG A 214 0.29 -11.67 -9.95
CA ARG A 214 1.46 -10.84 -10.23
C ARG A 214 1.06 -9.39 -10.52
N TYR A 215 1.72 -8.42 -9.91
CA TYR A 215 1.54 -7.00 -10.26
C TYR A 215 1.97 -6.70 -11.71
N SER A 216 2.82 -7.55 -12.29
CA SER A 216 3.27 -7.46 -13.68
C SER A 216 2.32 -8.10 -14.71
N TRP A 217 1.12 -8.52 -14.31
CA TRP A 217 0.10 -8.97 -15.26
C TRP A 217 -0.46 -7.77 -16.02
N ASN A 218 0.12 -7.48 -17.17
CA ASN A 218 -0.19 -6.29 -17.95
C ASN A 218 -0.86 -6.57 -19.31
N GLU A 219 -0.93 -7.83 -19.71
CA GLU A 219 -1.53 -8.28 -20.95
C GLU A 219 -2.69 -9.25 -20.65
N PHE A 220 -3.90 -8.78 -20.86
CA PHE A 220 -5.09 -9.58 -20.63
C PHE A 220 -5.40 -10.43 -21.85
N PRO A 221 -5.97 -11.65 -21.67
CA PRO A 221 -6.41 -12.47 -22.77
C PRO A 221 -7.55 -11.77 -23.55
N GLU A 222 -7.57 -11.94 -24.87
CA GLU A 222 -8.63 -11.40 -25.72
C GLU A 222 -9.99 -12.02 -25.39
N GLY A 223 -11.05 -11.26 -25.58
CA GLY A 223 -12.42 -11.67 -25.36
C GLY A 223 -13.09 -11.03 -24.15
N ASP A 224 -14.18 -11.61 -23.69
CA ASP A 224 -14.93 -11.11 -22.54
C ASP A 224 -14.19 -11.44 -21.22
N LEU A 225 -13.52 -10.46 -20.66
CA LEU A 225 -12.76 -10.63 -19.42
C LEU A 225 -13.64 -11.07 -18.24
N SER A 226 -14.95 -10.75 -18.26
CA SER A 226 -15.89 -11.23 -17.24
C SER A 226 -16.18 -12.73 -17.32
N ALA A 227 -15.82 -13.38 -18.42
CA ALA A 227 -15.88 -14.82 -18.61
C ALA A 227 -14.54 -15.53 -18.42
N ASN A 228 -13.51 -14.83 -17.98
CA ASN A 228 -12.17 -15.40 -17.76
C ASN A 228 -12.19 -16.40 -16.60
N GLU A 229 -11.79 -17.66 -16.88
CA GLU A 229 -11.86 -18.76 -15.92
C GLU A 229 -10.82 -18.61 -14.78
N GLU A 230 -9.66 -18.02 -15.05
CA GLU A 230 -8.66 -17.77 -13.99
C GLU A 230 -9.19 -16.79 -12.94
N LEU A 231 -9.90 -15.74 -13.37
CA LEU A 231 -10.54 -14.78 -12.46
C LEU A 231 -11.68 -15.44 -11.68
N ALA A 232 -12.51 -16.24 -12.35
CA ALA A 232 -13.60 -16.98 -11.71
C ALA A 232 -13.06 -17.99 -10.69
N GLU A 233 -11.97 -18.71 -11.02
CA GLU A 233 -11.33 -19.68 -10.13
C GLU A 233 -10.68 -18.99 -8.91
N SER A 234 -10.03 -17.83 -9.11
CA SER A 234 -9.47 -17.04 -8.00
C SER A 234 -10.56 -16.64 -7.01
N ALA A 235 -11.72 -16.22 -7.50
CA ALA A 235 -12.86 -15.85 -6.64
C ALA A 235 -13.51 -17.07 -5.97
N ARG A 236 -13.55 -18.20 -6.66
CA ARG A 236 -14.12 -19.46 -6.12
C ARG A 236 -13.34 -19.99 -4.89
N LYS A 237 -12.02 -19.73 -4.85
CA LYS A 237 -11.12 -20.15 -3.75
C LYS A 237 -11.21 -19.28 -2.51
N SER A 238 -11.84 -18.10 -2.63
CA SER A 238 -11.92 -17.11 -1.56
C SER A 238 -13.30 -17.08 -0.92
N PRO A 239 -13.42 -16.64 0.36
CA PRO A 239 -14.70 -16.40 1.00
C PRO A 239 -15.58 -15.47 0.17
N PHE A 240 -16.89 -15.66 0.25
CA PHE A 240 -17.90 -14.84 -0.43
C PHE A 240 -17.83 -14.82 -1.97
N GLY A 241 -17.02 -15.68 -2.61
CA GLY A 241 -16.83 -15.66 -4.06
C GLY A 241 -16.17 -14.39 -4.57
N ILE A 242 -15.22 -13.84 -3.81
CA ILE A 242 -14.49 -12.61 -4.13
C ILE A 242 -13.03 -12.90 -4.45
N ALA A 243 -12.41 -12.08 -5.30
CA ALA A 243 -10.97 -12.08 -5.50
C ALA A 243 -10.42 -10.66 -5.53
N TYR A 244 -9.14 -10.54 -5.22
CA TYR A 244 -8.35 -9.33 -5.30
C TYR A 244 -7.19 -9.60 -6.26
N ARG A 245 -7.10 -8.84 -7.36
CA ARG A 245 -6.16 -9.14 -8.45
C ARG A 245 -5.35 -7.91 -8.81
N TYR A 246 -4.03 -8.03 -8.66
CA TYR A 246 -3.08 -7.07 -9.18
C TYR A 246 -2.97 -7.16 -10.69
N TYR A 247 -2.74 -6.02 -11.31
CA TYR A 247 -2.35 -5.92 -12.70
C TYR A 247 -1.66 -4.57 -12.96
N GLY A 248 -0.96 -4.46 -14.07
CA GLY A 248 -0.25 -3.24 -14.45
C GLY A 248 1.22 -3.51 -14.71
N ASN A 249 2.09 -2.63 -14.31
CA ASN A 249 3.54 -2.73 -14.29
C ASN A 249 4.16 -3.35 -15.54
N LYS A 250 4.22 -2.58 -16.63
CA LYS A 250 4.76 -3.06 -17.91
C LYS A 250 6.21 -3.53 -17.75
N LEU A 251 6.45 -4.79 -18.09
CA LEU A 251 7.78 -5.31 -18.25
C LEU A 251 8.39 -4.77 -19.57
N ALA A 252 9.25 -3.77 -19.48
CA ALA A 252 10.08 -3.38 -20.60
C ALA A 252 11.31 -4.28 -20.61
N ASN A 253 11.58 -4.96 -21.74
CA ASN A 253 12.75 -5.80 -21.94
C ASN A 253 12.97 -6.91 -20.89
N GLY A 254 11.89 -7.43 -20.30
CA GLY A 254 11.96 -8.53 -19.34
C GLY A 254 12.35 -8.14 -17.90
N ALA A 255 12.53 -6.86 -17.60
CA ALA A 255 12.72 -6.37 -16.25
C ALA A 255 11.44 -5.68 -15.77
N GLY A 256 10.92 -6.07 -14.61
CA GLY A 256 9.85 -5.39 -13.88
C GLY A 256 10.39 -4.33 -12.93
N ASP A 257 9.54 -3.84 -12.06
CA ASP A 257 9.92 -3.08 -10.86
C ASP A 257 10.36 -1.62 -11.11
N HIS A 258 10.24 -1.14 -12.34
CA HIS A 258 10.55 0.26 -12.73
C HIS A 258 9.31 1.05 -13.15
N GLY A 259 8.15 0.74 -12.57
CA GLY A 259 6.92 1.46 -12.81
C GLY A 259 6.30 1.18 -14.18
N GLY A 260 5.79 2.22 -14.83
CA GLY A 260 5.09 2.14 -16.10
C GLY A 260 3.58 2.06 -15.94
N SER A 261 2.89 1.35 -16.83
CA SER A 261 1.43 1.19 -16.80
C SER A 261 1.00 -0.15 -17.39
N ALA A 262 -0.25 -0.53 -17.17
CA ALA A 262 -0.88 -1.59 -17.95
C ALA A 262 -0.94 -1.23 -19.45
N LEU A 263 -1.01 -2.24 -20.31
CA LEU A 263 -1.20 -2.00 -21.74
C LEU A 263 -2.57 -1.36 -22.01
N PRO A 264 -2.67 -0.38 -22.91
CA PRO A 264 -3.94 0.25 -23.26
C PRO A 264 -5.01 -0.75 -23.73
N ARG A 265 -4.58 -1.86 -24.41
CA ARG A 265 -5.50 -2.93 -24.81
C ARG A 265 -6.09 -3.66 -23.62
N SER A 266 -5.31 -3.94 -22.59
CA SER A 266 -5.79 -4.57 -21.35
C SER A 266 -6.80 -3.68 -20.62
N ILE A 267 -6.55 -2.37 -20.55
CA ILE A 267 -7.52 -1.43 -19.98
C ILE A 267 -8.80 -1.38 -20.79
N GLN A 268 -8.70 -1.40 -22.12
CA GLN A 268 -9.87 -1.49 -22.98
C GLN A 268 -10.70 -2.76 -22.73
N LEU A 269 -10.06 -3.92 -22.60
CA LEU A 269 -10.75 -5.19 -22.29
C LEU A 269 -11.39 -5.15 -20.90
N LEU A 270 -10.76 -4.53 -19.93
CA LEU A 270 -11.35 -4.33 -18.60
C LEU A 270 -12.59 -3.43 -18.68
N GLU A 271 -12.50 -2.30 -19.39
CA GLU A 271 -13.61 -1.38 -19.62
C GLU A 271 -14.81 -2.07 -20.28
N GLU A 272 -14.54 -2.87 -21.34
CA GLU A 272 -15.54 -3.68 -22.03
C GLU A 272 -16.15 -4.73 -21.09
N GLY A 273 -15.32 -5.41 -20.28
CA GLY A 273 -15.77 -6.39 -19.31
C GLY A 273 -16.63 -5.81 -18.18
N ILE A 274 -16.33 -4.60 -17.73
CA ILE A 274 -17.12 -3.86 -16.72
C ILE A 274 -18.48 -3.47 -17.31
N THR A 275 -18.49 -2.91 -18.52
CA THR A 275 -19.70 -2.30 -19.13
C THR A 275 -20.60 -3.30 -19.82
N ASN A 276 -20.06 -4.30 -20.50
CA ASN A 276 -20.77 -5.19 -21.41
C ASN A 276 -20.53 -6.69 -21.13
N GLY A 277 -19.75 -7.04 -20.13
CA GLY A 277 -19.37 -8.42 -19.83
C GLY A 277 -20.55 -9.33 -19.51
N LYS A 278 -20.61 -10.49 -20.13
CA LYS A 278 -21.68 -11.49 -20.01
C LYS A 278 -21.30 -12.71 -19.17
N GLY A 279 -20.02 -12.81 -18.78
CA GLY A 279 -19.52 -13.92 -17.96
C GLY A 279 -19.97 -13.84 -16.51
N PRO A 280 -19.61 -14.84 -15.68
CA PRO A 280 -20.07 -14.95 -14.29
C PRO A 280 -19.34 -14.00 -13.32
N VAL A 281 -18.32 -13.27 -13.78
CA VAL A 281 -17.49 -12.40 -12.95
C VAL A 281 -17.95 -10.94 -13.06
N GLN A 282 -18.25 -10.32 -11.93
CA GLN A 282 -18.36 -8.87 -11.81
C GLN A 282 -16.95 -8.30 -11.66
N LEU A 283 -16.48 -7.55 -12.64
CA LEU A 283 -15.20 -6.85 -12.61
C LEU A 283 -15.39 -5.47 -11.98
N VAL A 284 -14.49 -5.12 -11.05
CA VAL A 284 -14.46 -3.81 -10.41
C VAL A 284 -13.06 -3.25 -10.58
N SER A 285 -12.87 -2.15 -11.30
CA SER A 285 -11.62 -1.40 -11.28
C SER A 285 -11.54 -0.68 -9.93
N ALA A 286 -10.63 -1.12 -9.07
CA ALA A 286 -10.71 -0.85 -7.64
C ALA A 286 -9.50 -0.06 -7.11
N THR A 287 -9.74 0.70 -6.04
CA THR A 287 -8.66 1.16 -5.17
C THR A 287 -8.08 0.00 -4.38
N SER A 288 -6.84 0.12 -3.94
CA SER A 288 -6.16 -0.93 -3.15
C SER A 288 -6.91 -1.26 -1.85
N SER A 289 -7.59 -0.29 -1.26
CA SER A 289 -8.36 -0.46 -0.03
C SER A 289 -9.82 -0.89 -0.22
N GLN A 290 -10.36 -0.88 -1.44
CA GLN A 290 -11.80 -1.10 -1.69
C GLN A 290 -12.32 -2.42 -1.13
N LEU A 291 -11.57 -3.51 -1.32
CA LEU A 291 -11.94 -4.82 -0.76
C LEU A 291 -12.12 -4.73 0.76
N TYR A 292 -11.20 -4.08 1.45
CA TYR A 292 -11.21 -3.99 2.90
C TYR A 292 -12.34 -3.10 3.41
N GLU A 293 -12.61 -2.01 2.71
CA GLU A 293 -13.74 -1.12 3.02
C GLU A 293 -15.08 -1.83 2.86
N ASP A 294 -15.23 -2.66 1.84
CA ASP A 294 -16.45 -3.42 1.58
C ASP A 294 -16.67 -4.54 2.62
N TYR A 295 -15.60 -5.21 3.11
CA TYR A 295 -15.72 -6.43 3.89
C TYR A 295 -15.25 -6.35 5.35
N MET A 296 -14.46 -5.36 5.77
CA MET A 296 -14.10 -5.21 7.20
C MET A 296 -15.28 -5.05 8.15
N PRO A 297 -16.40 -4.44 7.77
CA PRO A 297 -17.60 -4.46 8.61
C PRO A 297 -18.09 -5.87 8.97
N TYR A 298 -17.72 -6.88 8.16
CA TYR A 298 -18.01 -8.31 8.38
C TYR A 298 -16.83 -9.05 9.01
N GLY A 299 -15.85 -8.35 9.60
CA GLY A 299 -14.58 -8.93 10.11
C GLY A 299 -14.71 -10.01 11.16
N ASN A 300 -15.89 -10.21 11.77
CA ASN A 300 -16.20 -11.33 12.66
C ASN A 300 -17.01 -12.44 11.97
N HIS A 301 -17.18 -12.39 10.64
CA HIS A 301 -17.93 -13.41 9.93
C HIS A 301 -17.18 -14.74 9.97
N PRO A 302 -17.86 -15.87 10.31
CA PRO A 302 -17.20 -17.17 10.50
C PRO A 302 -16.55 -17.74 9.23
N GLU A 303 -16.92 -17.26 8.05
CA GLU A 303 -16.31 -17.65 6.77
C GLU A 303 -14.98 -16.96 6.49
N LEU A 304 -14.62 -15.90 7.24
CA LEU A 304 -13.32 -15.26 7.10
C LEU A 304 -12.27 -16.04 7.91
N PRO A 305 -11.33 -16.71 7.26
CA PRO A 305 -10.25 -17.40 7.95
C PRO A 305 -9.36 -16.40 8.68
N VAL A 306 -8.81 -16.82 9.82
CA VAL A 306 -7.89 -16.00 10.64
C VAL A 306 -6.53 -16.68 10.66
N PHE A 307 -5.49 -15.91 10.38
CA PHE A 307 -4.10 -16.34 10.55
C PHE A 307 -3.47 -15.58 11.72
N VAL A 308 -2.74 -16.34 12.56
CA VAL A 308 -1.97 -15.82 13.70
C VAL A 308 -0.52 -16.29 13.52
N GLY A 309 0.40 -15.37 13.42
CA GLY A 309 1.82 -15.68 13.20
C GLY A 309 2.49 -14.71 12.22
N GLU A 310 3.75 -14.92 11.99
CA GLU A 310 4.54 -14.23 10.97
C GLU A 310 4.45 -14.97 9.63
N MET A 311 4.71 -14.26 8.55
CA MET A 311 4.74 -14.80 7.18
C MET A 311 6.15 -14.60 6.59
N PRO A 312 7.13 -15.43 6.97
CA PRO A 312 8.50 -15.32 6.44
C PRO A 312 8.58 -15.81 5.00
N LEU A 313 9.57 -15.32 4.26
CA LEU A 313 10.02 -15.97 3.03
C LEU A 313 11.10 -16.99 3.37
N ASP A 314 10.88 -18.24 3.02
CA ASP A 314 11.80 -19.35 3.26
C ASP A 314 12.60 -19.73 2.02
N VAL A 315 12.16 -19.33 0.85
CA VAL A 315 12.72 -19.72 -0.44
C VAL A 315 13.32 -18.53 -1.18
N HIS A 316 12.55 -17.45 -1.33
CA HIS A 316 13.00 -16.25 -2.03
C HIS A 316 13.65 -15.27 -1.04
N ALA A 317 14.88 -14.83 -1.36
CA ALA A 317 15.62 -13.80 -0.65
C ALA A 317 15.87 -14.01 0.88
N PRO A 318 15.98 -15.24 1.44
CA PRO A 318 16.25 -15.39 2.87
C PRO A 318 17.59 -14.81 3.29
N GLY A 319 18.55 -14.69 2.35
CA GLY A 319 19.88 -14.11 2.60
C GLY A 319 19.90 -12.57 2.68
N CYS A 320 18.86 -11.87 2.30
CA CYS A 320 18.82 -10.41 2.30
C CYS A 320 19.03 -9.83 3.73
N TYR A 321 18.60 -10.53 4.76
CA TYR A 321 18.76 -10.09 6.16
C TYR A 321 20.21 -10.17 6.68
N THR A 322 21.12 -10.77 5.94
CA THR A 322 22.55 -10.88 6.30
C THR A 322 23.48 -10.17 5.31
N SER A 323 22.95 -9.70 4.16
CA SER A 323 23.74 -8.94 3.19
C SER A 323 23.81 -7.46 3.55
N GLN A 324 24.79 -6.72 3.01
CA GLN A 324 24.98 -5.28 3.22
C GLN A 324 24.87 -4.86 4.71
N ALA A 325 25.65 -5.51 5.56
CA ALA A 325 25.58 -5.33 7.02
C ALA A 325 25.71 -3.86 7.46
N GLU A 326 26.44 -3.03 6.69
CA GLU A 326 26.59 -1.59 6.97
C GLU A 326 25.25 -0.84 6.91
N MET A 327 24.36 -1.16 5.95
CA MET A 327 23.02 -0.54 5.88
C MET A 327 22.22 -0.82 7.14
N LYS A 328 22.25 -2.07 7.60
CA LYS A 328 21.58 -2.48 8.85
C LYS A 328 22.14 -1.77 10.07
N ARG A 329 23.46 -1.61 10.11
CA ARG A 329 24.16 -0.90 11.18
C ARG A 329 23.81 0.59 11.18
N TYR A 330 23.79 1.25 10.02
CA TYR A 330 23.46 2.66 9.91
C TYR A 330 22.00 2.92 10.24
N ASN A 331 21.09 2.11 9.71
CA ASN A 331 19.69 2.17 10.08
C ASN A 331 19.50 2.08 11.60
N ARG A 332 20.08 1.05 12.25
CA ARG A 332 19.95 0.90 13.70
C ARG A 332 20.53 2.08 14.46
N ARG A 333 21.64 2.62 14.01
CA ARG A 333 22.26 3.79 14.61
C ARG A 333 21.37 5.04 14.48
N ASN A 334 20.78 5.26 13.32
CA ASN A 334 19.85 6.37 13.08
C ASN A 334 18.60 6.25 13.95
N GLU A 335 18.02 5.07 14.10
CA GLU A 335 16.90 4.83 15.01
C GLU A 335 17.22 5.22 16.46
N GLN A 336 18.42 4.87 16.94
CA GLN A 336 18.87 5.22 18.29
C GLN A 336 19.16 6.71 18.45
N LEU A 337 19.77 7.33 17.44
CA LEU A 337 20.06 8.76 17.45
C LEU A 337 18.78 9.59 17.36
N ALA A 338 17.82 9.20 16.56
CA ALA A 338 16.54 9.87 16.44
C ALA A 338 15.80 9.93 17.79
N ASP A 339 15.71 8.79 18.50
CA ASP A 339 15.10 8.74 19.85
C ASP A 339 15.85 9.66 20.83
N ALA A 340 17.17 9.61 20.84
CA ALA A 340 17.99 10.44 21.73
C ALA A 340 17.87 11.94 21.40
N ALA A 341 17.90 12.30 20.11
CA ALA A 341 17.78 13.68 19.64
C ALA A 341 16.42 14.29 19.97
N GLU A 342 15.33 13.57 19.67
CA GLU A 342 13.97 14.06 19.95
C GLU A 342 13.74 14.25 21.45
N ARG A 343 14.14 13.30 22.29
CA ARG A 343 14.03 13.43 23.76
C ARG A 343 14.84 14.60 24.28
N SER A 344 16.07 14.76 23.81
CA SER A 344 16.95 15.87 24.21
C SER A 344 16.37 17.21 23.75
N ALA A 345 15.84 17.28 22.53
CA ALA A 345 15.21 18.49 21.98
C ALA A 345 13.95 18.90 22.76
N VAL A 346 13.10 17.93 23.13
CA VAL A 346 11.92 18.19 23.99
C VAL A 346 12.33 18.75 25.36
N ILE A 347 13.37 18.19 25.98
CA ILE A 347 13.88 18.67 27.27
C ILE A 347 14.42 20.10 27.13
N ALA A 348 15.22 20.37 26.08
CA ALA A 348 15.81 21.67 25.84
C ALA A 348 14.76 22.76 25.60
N ASP A 349 13.73 22.45 24.81
CA ASP A 349 12.60 23.34 24.54
C ASP A 349 11.79 23.61 25.83
N TRP A 350 11.47 22.56 26.59
CA TRP A 350 10.76 22.69 27.87
C TRP A 350 11.52 23.53 28.91
N MET A 351 12.87 23.43 28.91
CA MET A 351 13.74 24.26 29.77
C MET A 351 13.91 25.70 29.24
N GLY A 352 13.36 26.02 28.08
CA GLY A 352 13.52 27.33 27.43
C GLY A 352 14.92 27.60 26.89
N ALA A 353 15.72 26.55 26.69
CA ALA A 353 17.10 26.69 26.21
C ALA A 353 17.16 26.85 24.68
N VAL A 354 16.45 26.00 23.93
CA VAL A 354 16.41 26.01 22.47
C VAL A 354 15.02 25.55 22.00
N PRO A 355 14.39 26.20 21.01
CA PRO A 355 13.14 25.72 20.42
C PRO A 355 13.29 24.32 19.81
N TYR A 356 12.21 23.51 19.86
CA TYR A 356 12.21 22.17 19.28
C TYR A 356 12.44 22.24 17.74
N PRO A 357 13.51 21.60 17.22
CA PRO A 357 13.92 21.74 15.81
C PRO A 357 13.14 20.79 14.89
N LYS A 358 11.82 20.96 14.83
CA LYS A 358 10.89 20.03 14.17
C LYS A 358 11.27 19.75 12.70
N GLU A 359 11.61 20.79 11.94
CA GLU A 359 11.92 20.64 10.50
C GLU A 359 13.20 19.84 10.30
N ALA A 360 14.27 20.16 11.02
CA ALA A 360 15.54 19.44 10.93
C ALA A 360 15.39 17.95 11.33
N LEU A 361 14.64 17.67 12.40
CA LEU A 361 14.36 16.29 12.79
C LEU A 361 13.50 15.55 11.76
N ASN A 362 12.50 16.18 11.19
CA ASN A 362 11.68 15.58 10.13
C ASN A 362 12.51 15.29 8.86
N ASP A 363 13.41 16.18 8.47
CA ASP A 363 14.31 15.98 7.33
C ASP A 363 15.25 14.79 7.58
N ALA A 364 15.80 14.68 8.79
CA ALA A 364 16.63 13.55 9.17
C ALA A 364 15.84 12.22 9.13
N TRP A 365 14.61 12.21 9.68
CA TRP A 365 13.71 11.07 9.60
C TRP A 365 13.43 10.66 8.15
N LYS A 366 13.05 11.59 7.28
CA LYS A 366 12.76 11.30 5.87
C LYS A 366 13.95 10.68 5.14
N ARG A 367 15.18 11.18 5.40
CA ARG A 367 16.38 10.66 4.78
C ARG A 367 16.59 9.18 5.05
N PHE A 368 16.63 8.76 6.31
CA PHE A 368 16.89 7.36 6.57
C PHE A 368 15.66 6.46 6.46
N LEU A 369 14.42 6.96 6.62
CA LEU A 369 13.20 6.18 6.38
C LEU A 369 13.05 5.81 4.91
N TRP A 370 13.47 6.66 3.98
CA TRP A 370 13.52 6.28 2.58
C TRP A 370 14.37 5.04 2.38
N HIS A 371 15.57 4.98 3.01
CA HIS A 371 16.50 3.86 2.88
C HIS A 371 16.15 2.64 3.75
N GLN A 372 15.05 2.68 4.47
CA GLN A 372 14.38 1.46 4.96
C GLN A 372 13.64 0.72 3.85
N PHE A 373 13.67 1.25 2.62
CA PHE A 373 13.16 0.63 1.41
C PHE A 373 13.63 -0.83 1.29
N HIS A 374 12.71 -1.69 0.78
CA HIS A 374 12.91 -3.13 0.83
C HIS A 374 14.09 -3.66 0.01
N ASP A 375 14.66 -2.90 -0.94
CA ASP A 375 15.90 -3.26 -1.64
C ASP A 375 17.16 -2.59 -1.07
N ASP A 376 17.03 -1.49 -0.33
CA ASP A 376 18.18 -0.85 0.29
C ASP A 376 18.56 -1.52 1.61
N LEU A 377 17.65 -1.51 2.58
CA LEU A 377 17.91 -2.07 3.91
C LEU A 377 18.19 -3.57 3.85
N THR A 378 17.52 -4.29 2.96
CA THR A 378 17.72 -5.73 2.76
C THR A 378 19.02 -6.07 2.05
N GLY A 379 19.60 -5.15 1.28
CA GLY A 379 20.88 -5.35 0.64
C GLY A 379 20.80 -5.97 -0.74
N THR A 380 19.72 -5.77 -1.48
CA THR A 380 19.47 -6.37 -2.80
C THR A 380 19.70 -5.41 -3.96
N SER A 381 19.96 -4.12 -3.69
CA SER A 381 20.31 -3.11 -4.69
C SER A 381 21.76 -3.27 -5.21
N ILE A 382 22.04 -2.65 -6.36
CA ILE A 382 23.40 -2.56 -6.92
C ILE A 382 24.27 -1.63 -6.07
N TRP A 383 25.59 -1.75 -6.23
CA TRP A 383 26.53 -0.98 -5.41
C TRP A 383 26.42 0.55 -5.64
N GLU A 384 26.08 0.98 -6.83
CA GLU A 384 25.88 2.40 -7.16
C GLU A 384 24.75 3.02 -6.34
N ALA A 385 23.68 2.28 -6.09
CA ALA A 385 22.57 2.72 -5.26
C ALA A 385 23.03 3.02 -3.82
N TYR A 386 23.91 2.19 -3.26
CA TYR A 386 24.44 2.39 -1.91
C TYR A 386 25.29 3.64 -1.75
N THR A 387 25.77 4.24 -2.81
CA THR A 387 26.44 5.55 -2.74
C THR A 387 25.46 6.62 -2.25
N TYR A 388 24.23 6.58 -2.69
CA TYR A 388 23.15 7.47 -2.22
C TYR A 388 22.68 7.09 -0.82
N SER A 389 22.42 5.80 -0.60
CA SER A 389 21.90 5.29 0.68
C SER A 389 22.85 5.62 1.83
N TRP A 390 24.12 5.34 1.69
CA TRP A 390 25.12 5.65 2.74
C TRP A 390 25.29 7.15 2.97
N ASN A 391 25.24 7.95 1.90
CA ASN A 391 25.33 9.40 2.04
C ASN A 391 24.16 9.94 2.88
N ASP A 392 22.94 9.53 2.58
CA ASP A 392 21.75 9.98 3.32
C ASP A 392 21.71 9.43 4.75
N GLU A 393 22.13 8.20 4.97
CA GLU A 393 22.29 7.64 6.31
C GLU A 393 23.28 8.46 7.16
N PHE A 394 24.44 8.89 6.59
CA PHE A 394 25.40 9.74 7.27
C PHE A 394 24.87 11.17 7.49
N LEU A 395 24.18 11.74 6.53
CA LEU A 395 23.55 13.05 6.68
C LEU A 395 22.50 13.04 7.80
N ALA A 396 21.68 12.01 7.87
CA ALA A 396 20.69 11.83 8.95
C ALA A 396 21.38 11.73 10.31
N GLN A 397 22.47 10.94 10.41
CA GLN A 397 23.26 10.83 11.66
C GLN A 397 23.82 12.20 12.10
N GLY A 398 24.27 13.01 11.14
CA GLY A 398 24.80 14.35 11.43
C GLY A 398 23.72 15.35 11.84
N GLN A 399 22.48 15.17 11.34
CA GLN A 399 21.34 16.02 11.69
C GLN A 399 20.76 15.69 13.07
N PHE A 400 20.71 14.40 13.43
CA PHE A 400 20.33 13.95 14.78
C PHE A 400 21.39 14.28 15.81
#